data_14e3e277afa5c62ea33db84cf798e29d
#
_entry.id   14e3e277afa5c62ea33db84cf798e29d
#
_cell.length_a   1.000
_cell.length_b   1.000
_cell.length_c   1.000
_cell.angle_alpha   90.00
_cell.angle_beta   90.00
_cell.angle_gamma   90.00
#
_symmetry.space_group_name_H-M   'P 1'
#
loop_
_entity.id
_entity.type
_entity.pdbx_description
1 polymer ?
#
loop_
_entity_poly.entity_id
_entity_poly.type
_entity_poly.pdbx_seq_one_letter_code
_entity_poly.pdbx_strand_id
1 'polypeptide(L)'
;SGPSGLTCAGDLAKLGYEVTIFEALHEPGGVLTYGIPEFRLPKQGVVQPEIENVKKLGVDIETNVIIGKSVTVDELMDEEGYKAVFIGSGAGLPRFMGIPGENANGVFSANEYLTRSNLMKAFRDDYDTPIAAGKKVAVVGGGNVAMDAARTALRLGAEVHIVYRRSEAELPA
;
A
#
# COMPACT_ATOMS: atom_id res chain seq x y z
N SER A 1 -0.34 9.80 0.89
CA SER A 1 0.14 9.92 -0.49
C SER A 1 -0.42 8.82 -1.42
N GLY A 2 -1.49 8.14 -1.05
CA GLY A 2 -2.19 7.22 -1.93
C GLY A 2 -2.95 7.95 -3.06
N PRO A 3 -3.68 7.21 -3.95
CA PRO A 3 -4.34 7.80 -5.12
C PRO A 3 -5.23 9.00 -4.78
N SER A 4 -6.04 8.89 -3.72
CA SER A 4 -6.96 9.97 -3.33
C SER A 4 -6.22 11.21 -2.83
N GLY A 5 -5.16 11.04 -2.03
CA GLY A 5 -4.33 12.14 -1.55
C GLY A 5 -3.59 12.84 -2.68
N LEU A 6 -2.98 12.09 -3.59
CA LEU A 6 -2.28 12.64 -4.75
C LEU A 6 -3.24 13.42 -5.68
N THR A 7 -4.43 12.89 -5.92
CA THR A 7 -5.44 13.56 -6.75
C THR A 7 -5.90 14.87 -6.10
N CYS A 8 -6.28 14.81 -4.81
CA CYS A 8 -6.70 16.00 -4.07
C CYS A 8 -5.61 17.08 -4.06
N ALA A 9 -4.39 16.69 -3.78
CA ALA A 9 -3.25 17.62 -3.73
C ALA A 9 -2.98 18.26 -5.10
N GLY A 10 -2.97 17.47 -6.16
CA GLY A 10 -2.76 17.98 -7.51
C GLY A 10 -3.85 18.94 -7.96
N ASP A 11 -5.11 18.68 -7.61
CA ASP A 11 -6.22 19.57 -7.96
C ASP A 11 -6.19 20.87 -7.15
N LEU A 12 -5.88 20.82 -5.85
CA LEU A 12 -5.71 22.01 -5.02
C LEU A 12 -4.53 22.86 -5.47
N ALA A 13 -3.39 22.25 -5.81
CA ALA A 13 -2.24 22.98 -6.32
C ALA A 13 -2.53 23.72 -7.64
N LYS A 14 -3.28 23.08 -8.56
CA LYS A 14 -3.74 23.75 -9.79
C LYS A 14 -4.66 24.95 -9.53
N LEU A 15 -5.37 24.95 -8.41
CA LEU A 15 -6.18 26.08 -7.96
C LEU A 15 -5.40 27.18 -7.23
N GLY A 16 -4.09 26.98 -7.06
CA GLY A 16 -3.19 27.97 -6.45
C GLY A 16 -3.03 27.85 -4.93
N TYR A 17 -3.45 26.75 -4.33
CA TYR A 17 -3.23 26.48 -2.91
C TYR A 17 -1.85 25.88 -2.67
N GLU A 18 -1.22 26.26 -1.57
CA GLU A 18 -0.05 25.57 -1.03
C GLU A 18 -0.50 24.24 -0.40
N VAL A 19 0.12 23.14 -0.77
CA VAL A 19 -0.30 21.81 -0.37
C VAL A 19 0.88 20.97 0.10
N THR A 20 0.76 20.38 1.29
CA THR A 20 1.70 19.39 1.81
C THR A 20 0.99 18.05 1.98
N ILE A 21 1.60 16.97 1.52
CA ILE A 21 1.16 15.60 1.77
C ILE A 21 2.04 14.99 2.86
N PHE A 22 1.46 14.57 3.96
CA PHE A 22 2.14 13.77 4.99
C PHE A 22 1.89 12.28 4.74
N GLU A 23 2.95 11.51 4.66
CA GLU A 23 2.93 10.08 4.39
C GLU A 23 3.64 9.31 5.53
N ALA A 24 2.97 8.31 6.08
CA ALA A 24 3.52 7.51 7.17
C ALA A 24 4.68 6.59 6.72
N LEU A 25 4.66 6.14 5.47
CA LEU A 25 5.69 5.27 4.92
C LEU A 25 6.89 6.06 4.40
N HIS A 26 8.00 5.37 4.16
CA HIS A 26 9.24 5.97 3.65
C HIS A 26 9.21 6.25 2.13
N GLU A 27 8.27 5.66 1.41
CA GLU A 27 8.02 5.94 -0.02
C GLU A 27 6.58 6.41 -0.23
N PRO A 28 6.35 7.45 -1.05
CA PRO A 28 5.02 7.90 -1.40
C PRO A 28 4.34 6.97 -2.39
N GLY A 29 3.01 7.11 -2.53
CA GLY A 29 2.20 6.35 -3.47
C GLY A 29 1.14 5.46 -2.80
N GLY A 30 1.22 5.27 -1.48
CA GLY A 30 0.26 4.44 -0.75
C GLY A 30 0.14 3.04 -1.34
N VAL A 31 -1.09 2.56 -1.54
CA VAL A 31 -1.38 1.23 -2.10
C VAL A 31 -0.76 1.01 -3.49
N LEU A 32 -0.54 2.05 -4.27
CA LEU A 32 0.13 1.95 -5.57
C LEU A 32 1.56 1.45 -5.42
N THR A 33 2.22 1.79 -4.31
CA THR A 33 3.60 1.42 -4.01
C THR A 33 3.68 0.15 -3.18
N TYR A 34 2.97 0.06 -2.05
CA TYR A 34 3.10 -1.08 -1.14
C TYR A 34 2.23 -2.29 -1.53
N GLY A 35 1.05 -2.07 -2.15
CA GLY A 35 0.04 -3.12 -2.30
C GLY A 35 0.00 -3.75 -3.69
N ILE A 36 0.01 -2.95 -4.76
CA ILE A 36 -0.10 -3.47 -6.12
C ILE A 36 1.27 -3.99 -6.59
N PRO A 37 1.38 -5.24 -7.05
CA PRO A 37 2.65 -5.79 -7.50
C PRO A 37 3.25 -5.10 -8.73
N GLU A 38 4.59 -5.13 -8.83
CA GLU A 38 5.36 -4.54 -9.93
C GLU A 38 4.89 -5.05 -11.31
N PHE A 39 4.54 -6.33 -11.41
CA PHE A 39 4.07 -6.95 -12.66
C PHE A 39 2.67 -6.49 -13.11
N ARG A 40 1.94 -5.75 -12.26
CA ARG A 40 0.67 -5.11 -12.60
C ARG A 40 0.80 -3.61 -12.77
N LEU A 41 1.59 -2.99 -11.91
CA LEU A 41 1.78 -1.54 -11.88
C LEU A 41 3.26 -1.23 -11.65
N PRO A 42 4.05 -1.01 -12.71
CA PRO A 42 5.46 -0.66 -12.62
C PRO A 42 5.68 0.62 -11.82
N LYS A 43 6.51 0.56 -10.77
CA LYS A 43 6.72 1.71 -9.87
C LYS A 43 7.51 2.81 -10.58
N GLN A 44 8.65 2.45 -11.17
CA GLN A 44 9.54 3.41 -11.83
C GLN A 44 8.95 3.98 -13.13
N GLY A 45 8.18 3.16 -13.87
CA GLY A 45 7.63 3.55 -15.17
C GLY A 45 6.30 4.29 -15.11
N VAL A 46 5.54 4.13 -14.01
CA VAL A 46 4.18 4.68 -13.91
C VAL A 46 3.99 5.47 -12.61
N VAL A 47 4.18 4.85 -11.44
CA VAL A 47 3.84 5.46 -10.15
C VAL A 47 4.73 6.65 -9.85
N GLN A 48 6.04 6.51 -9.99
CA GLN A 48 6.99 7.59 -9.71
C GLN A 48 6.81 8.81 -10.64
N PRO A 49 6.64 8.64 -11.97
CA PRO A 49 6.33 9.78 -12.84
C PRO A 49 5.07 10.53 -12.45
N GLU A 50 4.02 9.85 -12.02
CA GLU A 50 2.79 10.50 -11.55
C GLU A 50 3.02 11.29 -10.25
N ILE A 51 3.76 10.75 -9.30
CA ILE A 51 4.14 11.44 -8.07
C ILE A 51 4.99 12.70 -8.40
N GLU A 52 5.98 12.55 -9.28
CA GLU A 52 6.81 13.68 -9.72
C GLU A 52 6.01 14.75 -10.46
N ASN A 53 4.97 14.38 -11.21
CA ASN A 53 4.08 15.34 -11.83
C ASN A 53 3.31 16.16 -10.78
N VAL A 54 2.86 15.52 -9.69
CA VAL A 54 2.21 16.22 -8.57
C VAL A 54 3.19 17.18 -7.87
N LYS A 55 4.43 16.75 -7.61
CA LYS A 55 5.47 17.61 -7.04
C LYS A 55 5.79 18.84 -7.92
N LYS A 56 5.83 18.65 -9.25
CA LYS A 56 6.06 19.77 -10.20
C LYS A 56 4.96 20.84 -10.14
N LEU A 57 3.79 20.54 -9.60
CA LEU A 57 2.74 21.53 -9.35
C LEU A 57 2.99 22.38 -8.10
N GLY A 58 4.08 22.10 -7.35
CA GLY A 58 4.43 22.79 -6.11
C GLY A 58 3.89 22.08 -4.87
N VAL A 59 3.52 20.80 -4.95
CA VAL A 59 3.10 20.01 -3.80
C VAL A 59 4.32 19.46 -3.07
N ASP A 60 4.42 19.73 -1.78
CA ASP A 60 5.41 19.12 -0.90
C ASP A 60 4.93 17.75 -0.41
N ILE A 61 5.84 16.78 -0.34
CA ILE A 61 5.56 15.43 0.17
C ILE A 61 6.58 15.08 1.26
N GLU A 62 6.09 14.97 2.48
CA GLU A 62 6.86 14.58 3.65
C GLU A 62 6.57 13.14 4.03
N THR A 63 7.59 12.29 3.94
CA THR A 63 7.50 10.87 4.30
C THR A 63 7.94 10.64 5.74
N ASN A 64 7.62 9.45 6.29
CA ASN A 64 7.90 9.05 7.67
C ASN A 64 7.20 9.92 8.74
N VAL A 65 6.09 10.56 8.37
CA VAL A 65 5.27 11.38 9.26
C VAL A 65 3.96 10.67 9.57
N ILE A 66 3.79 10.25 10.81
CA ILE A 66 2.59 9.52 11.27
C ILE A 66 1.66 10.50 11.98
N ILE A 67 0.60 10.94 11.30
CA ILE A 67 -0.40 11.85 11.88
C ILE A 67 -1.07 11.19 13.10
N GLY A 68 -1.14 11.93 14.18
CA GLY A 68 -1.58 11.47 15.49
C GLY A 68 -0.50 10.81 16.35
N LYS A 69 0.75 10.74 15.84
CA LYS A 69 1.94 10.27 16.57
C LYS A 69 3.11 11.23 16.46
N SER A 70 3.55 11.56 15.24
CA SER A 70 4.63 12.52 15.00
C SER A 70 4.14 13.96 15.14
N VAL A 71 2.96 14.22 14.62
CA VAL A 71 2.23 15.49 14.68
C VAL A 71 0.74 15.19 14.70
N THR A 72 -0.04 15.97 15.41
CA THR A 72 -1.50 15.87 15.48
C THR A 72 -2.18 16.75 14.43
N VAL A 73 -3.47 16.51 14.19
CA VAL A 73 -4.27 17.41 13.32
C VAL A 73 -4.41 18.79 13.94
N ASP A 74 -4.55 18.88 15.27
CA ASP A 74 -4.68 20.15 15.98
C ASP A 74 -3.38 20.98 15.86
N GLU A 75 -2.21 20.37 16.04
CA GLU A 75 -0.91 21.04 15.82
C GLU A 75 -0.78 21.54 14.38
N LEU A 76 -1.17 20.75 13.39
CA LEU A 76 -1.17 21.19 11.99
C LEU A 76 -2.05 22.42 11.75
N MET A 77 -3.24 22.47 12.35
CA MET A 77 -4.19 23.56 12.18
C MET A 77 -3.84 24.81 13.00
N ASP A 78 -3.42 24.63 14.25
CA ASP A 78 -3.25 25.71 15.20
C ASP A 78 -1.83 26.28 15.25
N GLU A 79 -0.81 25.43 15.06
CA GLU A 79 0.59 25.81 15.19
C GLU A 79 1.28 25.97 13.83
N GLU A 80 1.11 24.97 12.92
CA GLU A 80 1.72 24.98 11.57
C GLU A 80 0.93 25.86 10.58
N GLY A 81 -0.29 26.26 10.93
CA GLY A 81 -1.09 27.23 10.16
C GLY A 81 -1.84 26.69 8.97
N TYR A 82 -1.97 25.37 8.82
CA TYR A 82 -2.81 24.78 7.78
C TYR A 82 -4.28 25.18 7.95
N LYS A 83 -4.97 25.45 6.84
CA LYS A 83 -6.35 25.93 6.83
C LYS A 83 -7.38 24.82 6.68
N ALA A 84 -6.96 23.68 6.16
CA ALA A 84 -7.78 22.49 5.99
C ALA A 84 -6.91 21.24 5.95
N VAL A 85 -7.47 20.11 6.37
CA VAL A 85 -6.84 18.80 6.32
C VAL A 85 -7.75 17.83 5.55
N PHE A 86 -7.20 17.20 4.51
CA PHE A 86 -7.85 16.11 3.80
C PHE A 86 -7.32 14.77 4.32
N ILE A 87 -8.22 13.91 4.79
CA ILE A 87 -7.87 12.60 5.33
C ILE A 87 -8.01 11.53 4.23
N GLY A 88 -6.88 11.09 3.71
CA GLY A 88 -6.79 10.05 2.66
C GLY A 88 -5.91 8.86 3.11
N SER A 89 -6.05 8.41 4.36
CA SER A 89 -5.19 7.41 4.99
C SER A 89 -5.32 5.97 4.45
N GLY A 90 -6.34 5.72 3.61
CA GLY A 90 -6.56 4.41 3.00
C GLY A 90 -7.09 3.34 3.99
N ALA A 91 -7.04 2.09 3.55
CA ALA A 91 -7.50 0.92 4.29
C ALA A 91 -6.37 -0.10 4.49
N GLY A 92 -5.19 0.38 4.94
CA GLY A 92 -4.01 -0.44 5.15
C GLY A 92 -4.11 -1.44 6.30
N LEU A 93 -5.01 -1.21 7.26
CA LEU A 93 -5.22 -2.12 8.38
C LEU A 93 -5.88 -3.43 7.90
N PRO A 94 -5.24 -4.58 8.09
CA PRO A 94 -5.78 -5.86 7.63
C PRO A 94 -7.01 -6.26 8.45
N ARG A 95 -7.94 -6.98 7.80
CA ARG A 95 -9.04 -7.66 8.49
C ARG A 95 -8.66 -9.12 8.71
N PHE A 96 -8.64 -9.51 9.95
CA PHE A 96 -8.42 -10.89 10.35
C PHE A 96 -9.73 -11.67 10.40
N MET A 97 -9.65 -12.99 10.23
CA MET A 97 -10.82 -13.87 10.21
C MET A 97 -11.31 -14.22 11.62
N GLY A 98 -10.46 -14.07 12.63
CA GLY A 98 -10.78 -14.42 14.02
C GLY A 98 -10.87 -15.93 14.28
N ILE A 99 -10.08 -16.73 13.55
CA ILE A 99 -10.07 -18.19 13.67
C ILE A 99 -8.82 -18.70 14.42
N PRO A 100 -8.89 -19.89 15.06
CA PRO A 100 -7.74 -20.48 15.70
C PRO A 100 -6.57 -20.70 14.73
N GLY A 101 -5.37 -20.35 15.16
CA GLY A 101 -4.14 -20.50 14.37
C GLY A 101 -3.83 -19.32 13.44
N GLU A 102 -4.66 -18.31 13.36
CA GLU A 102 -4.45 -17.14 12.49
C GLU A 102 -3.20 -16.33 12.84
N ASN A 103 -2.72 -16.42 14.09
CA ASN A 103 -1.50 -15.80 14.59
C ASN A 103 -0.28 -16.74 14.59
N ALA A 104 -0.38 -17.91 13.97
CA ALA A 104 0.73 -18.86 13.85
C ALA A 104 1.79 -18.36 12.86
N ASN A 105 3.03 -18.83 13.05
CA ASN A 105 4.13 -18.56 12.11
C ASN A 105 3.76 -19.07 10.71
N GLY A 106 4.00 -18.25 9.69
CA GLY A 106 3.66 -18.57 8.30
C GLY A 106 2.27 -18.12 7.88
N VAL A 107 1.46 -17.55 8.80
CA VAL A 107 0.19 -16.90 8.48
C VAL A 107 0.42 -15.40 8.37
N PHE A 108 0.05 -14.83 7.24
CA PHE A 108 0.21 -13.41 6.93
C PHE A 108 -1.10 -12.80 6.46
N SER A 109 -1.34 -11.55 6.80
CA SER A 109 -2.30 -10.78 6.03
C SER A 109 -1.76 -10.53 4.62
N ALA A 110 -2.63 -10.44 3.62
CA ALA A 110 -2.21 -10.12 2.26
C ALA A 110 -1.49 -8.76 2.19
N ASN A 111 -1.93 -7.77 2.98
CA ASN A 111 -1.26 -6.47 3.07
C ASN A 111 0.19 -6.60 3.55
N GLU A 112 0.46 -7.38 4.59
CA GLU A 112 1.81 -7.61 5.08
C GLU A 112 2.68 -8.31 4.03
N TYR A 113 2.16 -9.39 3.44
CA TYR A 113 2.88 -10.16 2.43
C TYR A 113 3.23 -9.32 1.20
N LEU A 114 2.26 -8.55 0.70
CA LEU A 114 2.46 -7.66 -0.44
C LEU A 114 3.36 -6.47 -0.12
N THR A 115 3.27 -5.90 1.08
CA THR A 115 4.16 -4.81 1.51
C THR A 115 5.62 -5.28 1.56
N ARG A 116 5.87 -6.46 2.12
CA ARG A 116 7.22 -7.07 2.14
C ARG A 116 7.75 -7.27 0.72
N SER A 117 6.93 -7.76 -0.18
CA SER A 117 7.33 -7.99 -1.57
C SER A 117 7.51 -6.69 -2.35
N ASN A 118 6.54 -5.79 -2.32
CA ASN A 118 6.51 -4.61 -3.21
C ASN A 118 7.32 -3.43 -2.67
N LEU A 119 7.02 -2.95 -1.45
CA LEU A 119 7.69 -1.80 -0.84
C LEU A 119 9.08 -2.17 -0.33
N MET A 120 9.17 -3.29 0.40
CA MET A 120 10.40 -3.75 1.03
C MET A 120 11.23 -4.67 0.12
N LYS A 121 10.79 -4.89 -1.11
CA LYS A 121 11.51 -5.57 -2.21
C LYS A 121 12.07 -6.95 -1.85
N ALA A 122 11.32 -7.72 -1.03
CA ALA A 122 11.75 -9.02 -0.53
C ALA A 122 11.99 -10.09 -1.62
N PHE A 123 11.61 -9.83 -2.87
CA PHE A 123 11.90 -10.69 -4.02
C PHE A 123 13.31 -10.48 -4.61
N ARG A 124 14.05 -9.49 -4.12
CA ARG A 124 15.40 -9.14 -4.62
C ARG A 124 16.47 -9.71 -3.70
N ASP A 125 17.53 -10.23 -4.26
CA ASP A 125 18.66 -10.80 -3.53
C ASP A 125 19.55 -9.74 -2.83
N ASP A 126 19.46 -8.48 -3.26
CA ASP A 126 20.19 -7.35 -2.69
C ASP A 126 19.43 -6.62 -1.56
N TYR A 127 18.32 -7.21 -1.08
CA TYR A 127 17.52 -6.71 0.04
C TYR A 127 17.40 -7.77 1.13
N ASP A 128 17.64 -7.37 2.38
CA ASP A 128 17.59 -8.27 3.54
C ASP A 128 16.17 -8.50 4.09
N THR A 129 15.13 -8.10 3.35
CA THR A 129 13.74 -8.27 3.78
C THR A 129 13.34 -9.74 3.76
N PRO A 130 13.01 -10.33 4.92
CA PRO A 130 12.59 -11.72 4.96
C PRO A 130 11.21 -11.91 4.33
N ILE A 131 11.11 -12.88 3.43
CA ILE A 131 9.83 -13.34 2.90
C ILE A 131 9.71 -14.85 3.08
N ALA A 132 8.55 -15.30 3.53
CA ALA A 132 8.27 -16.73 3.58
C ALA A 132 7.99 -17.24 2.16
N ALA A 133 9.02 -17.78 1.51
CA ALA A 133 8.87 -18.57 0.30
C ALA A 133 8.38 -19.97 0.69
N GLY A 134 7.09 -20.10 0.96
CA GLY A 134 6.46 -21.38 1.29
C GLY A 134 6.44 -22.30 0.08
N LYS A 135 6.62 -23.63 0.32
CA LYS A 135 6.47 -24.63 -0.76
C LYS A 135 5.02 -24.75 -1.21
N LYS A 136 4.09 -24.67 -0.24
CA LYS A 136 2.63 -24.68 -0.48
C LYS A 136 2.00 -23.50 0.24
N VAL A 137 1.21 -22.73 -0.48
CA VAL A 137 0.56 -21.52 0.03
C VAL A 137 -0.93 -21.60 -0.23
N ALA A 138 -1.73 -21.41 0.81
CA ALA A 138 -3.17 -21.21 0.70
C ALA A 138 -3.47 -19.71 0.80
N VAL A 139 -4.17 -19.17 -0.19
CA VAL A 139 -4.63 -17.77 -0.20
C VAL A 139 -6.14 -17.76 0.00
N VAL A 140 -6.59 -17.20 1.10
CA VAL A 140 -8.01 -17.12 1.45
C VAL A 140 -8.61 -15.83 0.90
N GLY A 141 -9.51 -15.95 -0.05
CA GLY A 141 -10.17 -14.82 -0.71
C GLY A 141 -10.19 -14.96 -2.23
N GLY A 142 -10.99 -14.12 -2.91
CA GLY A 142 -11.15 -14.14 -4.37
C GLY A 142 -11.11 -12.76 -5.01
N GLY A 143 -10.81 -11.70 -4.24
CA GLY A 143 -10.70 -10.33 -4.78
C GLY A 143 -9.29 -10.00 -5.28
N ASN A 144 -9.14 -8.81 -5.85
CA ASN A 144 -7.87 -8.35 -6.44
C ASN A 144 -6.65 -8.53 -5.53
N VAL A 145 -6.79 -8.22 -4.23
CA VAL A 145 -5.69 -8.35 -3.26
C VAL A 145 -5.28 -9.81 -3.07
N ALA A 146 -6.26 -10.74 -3.01
CA ALA A 146 -6.00 -12.17 -2.91
C ALA A 146 -5.30 -12.68 -4.18
N MET A 147 -5.73 -12.25 -5.36
CA MET A 147 -5.10 -12.61 -6.63
C MET A 147 -3.69 -12.06 -6.74
N ASP A 148 -3.43 -10.86 -6.27
CA ASP A 148 -2.09 -10.27 -6.22
C ASP A 148 -1.16 -11.05 -5.28
N ALA A 149 -1.64 -11.42 -4.09
CA ALA A 149 -0.89 -12.24 -3.15
C ALA A 149 -0.61 -13.65 -3.74
N ALA A 150 -1.61 -14.29 -4.35
CA ALA A 150 -1.48 -15.59 -4.98
C ALA A 150 -0.44 -15.56 -6.13
N ARG A 151 -0.54 -14.57 -7.02
CA ARG A 151 0.39 -14.41 -8.15
C ARG A 151 1.80 -14.06 -7.69
N THR A 152 1.94 -13.33 -6.59
CA THR A 152 3.24 -13.03 -5.96
C THR A 152 3.85 -14.32 -5.40
N ALA A 153 3.10 -15.09 -4.63
CA ALA A 153 3.57 -16.37 -4.08
C ALA A 153 3.96 -17.37 -5.18
N LEU A 154 3.17 -17.45 -6.26
CA LEU A 154 3.49 -18.29 -7.41
C LEU A 154 4.82 -17.90 -8.08
N ARG A 155 5.07 -16.58 -8.23
CA ARG A 155 6.34 -16.08 -8.80
C ARG A 155 7.54 -16.31 -7.87
N LEU A 156 7.32 -16.43 -6.57
CA LEU A 156 8.34 -16.80 -5.60
C LEU A 156 8.54 -18.34 -5.50
N GLY A 157 7.92 -19.11 -6.40
CA GLY A 157 8.13 -20.54 -6.55
C GLY A 157 7.22 -21.43 -5.71
N ALA A 158 6.14 -20.89 -5.13
CA ALA A 158 5.20 -21.68 -4.34
C ALA A 158 4.16 -22.42 -5.22
N GLU A 159 3.71 -23.59 -4.75
CA GLU A 159 2.46 -24.20 -5.18
C GLU A 159 1.31 -23.46 -4.47
N VAL A 160 0.42 -22.80 -5.23
CA VAL A 160 -0.60 -21.90 -4.66
C VAL A 160 -1.99 -22.45 -4.82
N HIS A 161 -2.76 -22.46 -3.73
CA HIS A 161 -4.17 -22.81 -3.70
C HIS A 161 -5.00 -21.61 -3.27
N ILE A 162 -6.03 -21.27 -4.05
CA ILE A 162 -7.00 -20.23 -3.68
C ILE A 162 -8.15 -20.91 -2.94
N VAL A 163 -8.43 -20.42 -1.73
CA VAL A 163 -9.53 -20.87 -0.89
C VAL A 163 -10.61 -19.80 -0.91
N TYR A 164 -11.72 -20.10 -1.55
CA TYR A 164 -12.82 -19.16 -1.71
C TYR A 164 -14.15 -19.77 -1.26
N ARG A 165 -14.99 -18.97 -0.60
CA ARG A 165 -16.25 -19.43 0.00
C ARG A 165 -17.38 -19.71 -0.99
N ARG A 166 -17.20 -19.32 -2.26
CA ARG A 166 -18.17 -19.50 -3.33
C ARG A 166 -17.57 -20.31 -4.47
N SER A 167 -18.32 -20.48 -5.56
CA SER A 167 -17.83 -21.16 -6.76
C SER A 167 -16.86 -20.32 -7.57
N GLU A 168 -16.14 -20.97 -8.49
CA GLU A 168 -15.22 -20.32 -9.42
C GLU A 168 -15.95 -19.27 -10.29
N ALA A 169 -17.18 -19.55 -10.70
CA ALA A 169 -17.98 -18.62 -11.49
C ALA A 169 -18.35 -17.30 -10.77
N GLU A 170 -18.20 -17.27 -9.45
CA GLU A 170 -18.49 -16.08 -8.62
C GLU A 170 -17.22 -15.35 -8.15
N LEU A 171 -16.04 -15.73 -8.65
CA LEU A 171 -14.80 -15.03 -8.35
C LEU A 171 -14.87 -13.60 -8.88
N PRO A 172 -14.61 -12.57 -8.05
CA PRO A 172 -14.70 -11.18 -8.47
C PRO A 172 -13.48 -10.68 -9.23
N ALA A 173 -12.40 -11.48 -9.30
CA ALA A 173 -11.14 -11.13 -9.96
C ALA A 173 -10.51 -12.33 -10.67
#